data_8d69115a0f0cefd1690fc313e3e7dd1e
#
_entry.id   8d69115a0f0cefd1690fc313e3e7dd1e
#
_cell.length_a   1.000
_cell.length_b   1.000
_cell.length_c   1.000
_cell.angle_alpha   90.00
_cell.angle_beta   90.00
_cell.angle_gamma   90.00
#
_symmetry.space_group_name_H-M   'P 1'
#
loop_
_entity.id
_entity.type
_entity.pdbx_description
1 polymer ?
#
loop_
_entity_poly.entity_id
_entity_poly.type
_entity_poly.pdbx_seq_one_letter_code
_entity_poly.pdbx_strand_id
1 'polypeptide(L)'
;MNSGDHKGGAMELKLAELLIPEGANIILGQSHFIKTVEDLYEIIKGIVPGCKFGLAFSESSGDCLIRVEGNDQELMAAATENARRLAAGHTFNLLLKNAFPINVLNPVKMCPEVCRIFCATANPVEVILAETAQGRGILGVVDGASPKGVEDDAGRTWRHEILRKFGYKK
;
A
#
# COMPACT_ATOMS: atom_id res chain seq x y z
N MET A 1 34.12 -31.57 -3.11
CA MET A 1 33.66 -30.42 -2.33
C MET A 1 33.76 -29.23 -3.24
N ASN A 2 32.64 -28.83 -3.85
CA ASN A 2 32.59 -27.69 -4.76
C ASN A 2 32.08 -26.51 -3.93
N SER A 3 32.97 -25.62 -3.55
CA SER A 3 32.63 -24.32 -2.96
C SER A 3 32.06 -23.45 -4.08
N GLY A 4 30.75 -23.47 -4.20
CA GLY A 4 30.04 -22.53 -5.10
C GLY A 4 30.27 -21.11 -4.58
N ASP A 5 31.07 -20.35 -5.30
CA ASP A 5 31.19 -18.90 -5.16
C ASP A 5 29.80 -18.29 -5.34
N HIS A 6 29.13 -17.99 -4.24
CA HIS A 6 28.01 -17.06 -4.24
C HIS A 6 28.61 -15.69 -4.57
N LYS A 7 28.63 -15.33 -5.86
CA LYS A 7 28.79 -13.93 -6.27
C LYS A 7 27.58 -13.18 -5.71
N GLY A 8 27.71 -12.65 -4.51
CA GLY A 8 26.76 -11.73 -3.93
C GLY A 8 26.65 -10.54 -4.87
N GLY A 9 25.55 -10.46 -5.65
CA GLY A 9 25.30 -9.30 -6.49
C GLY A 9 25.23 -8.05 -5.63
N ALA A 10 25.70 -6.92 -6.15
CA ALA A 10 25.59 -5.64 -5.47
C ALA A 10 24.11 -5.32 -5.23
N MET A 11 23.81 -4.83 -4.04
CA MET A 11 22.47 -4.34 -3.67
C MET A 11 22.56 -2.82 -3.50
N GLU A 12 21.60 -2.11 -4.10
CA GLU A 12 21.47 -0.67 -3.96
C GLU A 12 20.21 -0.32 -3.18
N LEU A 13 20.29 0.68 -2.30
CA LEU A 13 19.12 1.26 -1.65
C LEU A 13 18.56 2.37 -2.54
N LYS A 14 17.24 2.37 -2.72
CA LYS A 14 16.50 3.40 -3.46
C LYS A 14 15.32 3.90 -2.64
N LEU A 15 14.90 5.12 -2.92
CA LEU A 15 13.73 5.74 -2.35
C LEU A 15 12.70 5.98 -3.46
N ALA A 16 11.44 5.61 -3.21
CA ALA A 16 10.32 5.90 -4.10
C ALA A 16 9.23 6.66 -3.34
N GLU A 17 8.96 7.89 -3.75
CA GLU A 17 7.82 8.66 -3.27
C GLU A 17 6.55 8.17 -3.97
N LEU A 18 5.50 7.86 -3.19
CA LEU A 18 4.22 7.44 -3.74
C LEU A 18 3.33 8.63 -4.08
N LEU A 19 2.65 8.52 -5.20
CA LEU A 19 1.62 9.46 -5.63
C LEU A 19 0.31 9.14 -4.93
N ILE A 20 -0.14 10.03 -4.05
CA ILE A 20 -1.42 9.94 -3.36
C ILE A 20 -2.23 11.19 -3.73
N PRO A 21 -3.23 11.08 -4.62
CA PRO A 21 -4.08 12.21 -5.01
C PRO A 21 -4.75 12.86 -3.79
N GLU A 22 -5.02 14.15 -3.90
CA GLU A 22 -5.69 14.91 -2.83
C GLU A 22 -6.99 14.23 -2.38
N GLY A 23 -7.17 14.09 -1.06
CA GLY A 23 -8.31 13.42 -0.45
C GLY A 23 -8.32 11.89 -0.58
N ALA A 24 -7.27 11.30 -1.15
CA ALA A 24 -7.12 9.86 -1.21
C ALA A 24 -6.36 9.30 -0.01
N ASN A 25 -6.60 8.01 0.27
CA ASN A 25 -5.83 7.19 1.18
C ASN A 25 -5.14 6.08 0.39
N ILE A 26 -4.06 5.53 0.92
CA ILE A 26 -3.35 4.40 0.31
C ILE A 26 -3.27 3.22 1.26
N ILE A 27 -3.37 2.00 0.70
CA ILE A 27 -2.96 0.75 1.33
C ILE A 27 -1.89 0.15 0.42
N LEU A 28 -0.68 -0.04 0.95
CA LEU A 28 0.42 -0.71 0.26
C LEU A 28 0.64 -2.08 0.89
N GLY A 29 0.66 -3.13 0.07
CA GLY A 29 0.83 -4.48 0.55
C GLY A 29 1.59 -5.38 -0.42
N GLN A 30 1.75 -6.62 -0.03
CA GLN A 30 2.30 -7.70 -0.83
C GLN A 30 1.36 -8.89 -0.82
N SER A 31 1.18 -9.48 -1.96
CA SER A 31 0.42 -10.73 -2.15
C SER A 31 1.27 -11.76 -2.90
N HIS A 32 0.70 -12.92 -3.25
CA HIS A 32 1.50 -13.97 -3.90
C HIS A 32 0.88 -14.49 -5.20
N PHE A 33 -0.25 -13.92 -5.66
CA PHE A 33 -0.97 -14.46 -6.80
C PHE A 33 -1.74 -13.37 -7.56
N ILE A 34 -1.79 -13.46 -8.89
CA ILE A 34 -2.44 -12.52 -9.81
C ILE A 34 -3.93 -12.31 -9.52
N LYS A 35 -4.60 -13.33 -8.99
CA LYS A 35 -6.01 -13.28 -8.54
C LYS A 35 -6.31 -12.14 -7.57
N THR A 36 -5.29 -11.64 -6.86
CA THR A 36 -5.37 -10.51 -5.93
C THR A 36 -6.09 -9.31 -6.52
N VAL A 37 -5.87 -9.01 -7.80
CA VAL A 37 -6.43 -7.79 -8.42
C VAL A 37 -7.95 -7.84 -8.50
N GLU A 38 -8.52 -9.01 -8.81
CA GLU A 38 -9.97 -9.20 -8.88
C GLU A 38 -10.59 -9.38 -7.49
N ASP A 39 -9.98 -10.16 -6.61
CA ASP A 39 -10.48 -10.40 -5.26
C ASP A 39 -10.52 -9.11 -4.43
N LEU A 40 -9.48 -8.28 -4.51
CA LEU A 40 -9.49 -6.98 -3.82
C LEU A 40 -10.54 -6.03 -4.43
N TYR A 41 -10.75 -6.06 -5.75
CA TYR A 41 -11.84 -5.32 -6.37
C TYR A 41 -13.20 -5.70 -5.78
N GLU A 42 -13.51 -6.99 -5.74
CA GLU A 42 -14.78 -7.51 -5.20
C GLU A 42 -14.95 -7.18 -3.71
N ILE A 43 -13.88 -7.35 -2.92
CA ILE A 43 -13.88 -7.01 -1.49
C ILE A 43 -14.25 -5.54 -1.28
N ILE A 44 -13.60 -4.60 -1.99
CA ILE A 44 -13.86 -3.17 -1.83
C ILE A 44 -15.29 -2.83 -2.26
N LYS A 45 -15.73 -3.34 -3.41
CA LYS A 45 -17.10 -3.11 -3.92
C LYS A 45 -18.17 -3.69 -3.01
N GLY A 46 -17.91 -4.85 -2.41
CA GLY A 46 -18.86 -5.52 -1.52
C GLY A 46 -19.02 -4.82 -0.15
N ILE A 47 -17.96 -4.21 0.36
CA ILE A 47 -17.95 -3.64 1.73
C ILE A 47 -18.31 -2.16 1.73
N VAL A 48 -17.80 -1.38 0.77
CA VAL A 48 -18.08 0.06 0.65
C VAL A 48 -18.50 0.39 -0.78
N PRO A 49 -19.74 0.14 -1.17
CA PRO A 49 -20.22 0.31 -2.55
C PRO A 49 -20.00 1.72 -3.13
N GLY A 50 -20.00 2.76 -2.28
CA GLY A 50 -19.76 4.16 -2.66
C GLY A 50 -18.27 4.56 -2.73
N CYS A 51 -17.35 3.66 -2.41
CA CYS A 51 -15.92 3.92 -2.48
C CYS A 51 -15.49 4.10 -3.94
N LYS A 52 -14.69 5.15 -4.17
CA LYS A 52 -13.89 5.29 -5.39
C LYS A 52 -12.51 4.74 -5.14
N PHE A 53 -11.99 3.91 -6.05
CA PHE A 53 -10.69 3.31 -5.87
C PHE A 53 -9.98 2.98 -7.17
N GLY A 54 -8.65 2.89 -7.05
CA GLY A 54 -7.75 2.36 -8.06
C GLY A 54 -6.76 1.40 -7.40
N LEU A 55 -6.58 0.26 -7.99
CA LEU A 55 -5.73 -0.84 -7.54
C LEU A 55 -4.74 -1.18 -8.63
N ALA A 56 -3.46 -1.33 -8.29
CA ALA A 56 -2.45 -1.88 -9.15
C ALA A 56 -1.67 -3.00 -8.45
N PHE A 57 -1.45 -4.09 -9.14
CA PHE A 57 -0.70 -5.26 -8.69
C PHE A 57 0.43 -5.55 -9.67
N SER A 58 1.64 -5.75 -9.15
CA SER A 58 2.84 -6.07 -9.94
C SER A 58 3.05 -7.58 -10.01
N GLU A 59 2.87 -8.15 -11.18
CA GLU A 59 3.18 -9.56 -11.44
C GLU A 59 4.69 -9.85 -11.27
N SER A 60 5.06 -11.05 -10.80
CA SER A 60 6.48 -11.42 -10.57
C SER A 60 6.96 -12.55 -11.46
N SER A 61 6.11 -13.06 -12.33
CA SER A 61 6.42 -14.16 -13.25
C SER A 61 5.64 -14.01 -14.55
N GLY A 62 5.95 -14.81 -15.55
CA GLY A 62 5.35 -14.68 -16.85
C GLY A 62 5.76 -13.36 -17.53
N ASP A 63 4.77 -12.57 -17.95
CA ASP A 63 5.00 -11.30 -18.64
C ASP A 63 5.40 -10.16 -17.70
N CYS A 64 5.34 -10.37 -16.39
CA CYS A 64 5.69 -9.39 -15.35
C CYS A 64 4.98 -8.04 -15.54
N LEU A 65 3.68 -8.08 -15.84
CA LEU A 65 2.88 -6.88 -16.11
C LEU A 65 2.28 -6.29 -14.83
N ILE A 66 2.01 -4.99 -14.87
CA ILE A 66 1.18 -4.32 -13.87
C ILE A 66 -0.28 -4.57 -14.23
N ARG A 67 -1.02 -5.23 -13.33
CA ARG A 67 -2.46 -5.48 -13.46
C ARG A 67 -3.21 -4.40 -12.71
N VAL A 68 -4.28 -3.86 -13.32
CA VAL A 68 -4.98 -2.67 -12.81
C VAL A 68 -6.48 -2.92 -12.81
N GLU A 69 -7.12 -2.62 -11.68
CA GLU A 69 -8.57 -2.63 -11.50
C GLU A 69 -9.03 -1.42 -10.70
N GLY A 70 -10.30 -1.08 -10.79
CA GLY A 70 -10.87 0.04 -10.04
C GLY A 70 -12.13 0.60 -10.70
N ASN A 71 -12.63 1.68 -10.11
CA ASN A 71 -13.83 2.37 -10.59
C ASN A 71 -13.63 3.90 -10.73
N ASP A 72 -12.38 4.37 -10.59
CA ASP A 72 -12.02 5.79 -10.73
C ASP A 72 -10.73 5.92 -11.54
N GLN A 73 -10.78 6.64 -12.67
CA GLN A 73 -9.67 6.75 -13.62
C GLN A 73 -8.44 7.45 -13.03
N GLU A 74 -8.64 8.50 -12.23
CA GLU A 74 -7.53 9.22 -11.57
C GLU A 74 -6.79 8.28 -10.61
N LEU A 75 -7.52 7.53 -9.79
CA LEU A 75 -6.95 6.61 -8.81
C LEU A 75 -6.28 5.41 -9.49
N MET A 76 -6.84 4.88 -10.56
CA MET A 76 -6.23 3.81 -11.35
C MET A 76 -4.91 4.27 -11.99
N ALA A 77 -4.88 5.49 -12.56
CA ALA A 77 -3.66 6.06 -13.14
C ALA A 77 -2.58 6.26 -12.07
N ALA A 78 -2.93 6.82 -10.91
CA ALA A 78 -2.01 7.02 -9.79
C ALA A 78 -1.50 5.69 -9.22
N ALA A 79 -2.36 4.68 -9.08
CA ALA A 79 -1.97 3.34 -8.63
C ALA A 79 -0.99 2.68 -9.62
N THR A 80 -1.24 2.83 -10.92
CA THR A 80 -0.34 2.33 -11.97
C THR A 80 1.03 3.00 -11.90
N GLU A 81 1.06 4.31 -11.72
CA GLU A 81 2.32 5.06 -11.59
C GLU A 81 3.08 4.64 -10.33
N ASN A 82 2.40 4.44 -9.21
CA ASN A 82 3.02 3.92 -7.99
C ASN A 82 3.64 2.53 -8.20
N ALA A 83 2.94 1.64 -8.89
CA ALA A 83 3.48 0.32 -9.22
C ALA A 83 4.75 0.41 -10.08
N ARG A 84 4.82 1.37 -11.03
CA ARG A 84 6.03 1.63 -11.83
C ARG A 84 7.19 2.16 -11.00
N ARG A 85 6.93 3.11 -10.08
CA ARG A 85 7.95 3.67 -9.17
C ARG A 85 8.53 2.61 -8.25
N LEU A 86 7.69 1.77 -7.70
CA LEU A 86 8.09 0.65 -6.84
C LEU A 86 8.87 -0.40 -7.64
N ALA A 87 8.35 -0.82 -8.78
CA ALA A 87 8.89 -1.89 -9.61
C ALA A 87 9.26 -3.14 -8.81
N ALA A 88 8.50 -3.45 -7.75
CA ALA A 88 8.71 -4.56 -6.84
C ALA A 88 7.64 -5.61 -7.07
N GLY A 89 8.07 -6.83 -7.37
CA GLY A 89 7.16 -7.92 -7.72
C GLY A 89 6.24 -8.33 -6.57
N HIS A 90 5.03 -8.78 -6.93
CA HIS A 90 3.97 -9.18 -6.01
C HIS A 90 3.49 -8.08 -5.06
N THR A 91 3.88 -6.82 -5.28
CA THR A 91 3.30 -5.70 -4.53
C THR A 91 1.97 -5.26 -5.12
N PHE A 92 1.07 -4.81 -4.27
CA PHE A 92 -0.12 -4.09 -4.68
C PHE A 92 -0.21 -2.75 -3.95
N ASN A 93 -0.78 -1.77 -4.62
CA ASN A 93 -1.19 -0.53 -3.99
C ASN A 93 -2.64 -0.22 -4.35
N LEU A 94 -3.42 0.14 -3.33
CA LEU A 94 -4.85 0.43 -3.40
C LEU A 94 -5.06 1.86 -2.92
N LEU A 95 -5.51 2.73 -3.81
CA LEU A 95 -5.90 4.10 -3.53
C LEU A 95 -7.41 4.21 -3.35
N LEU A 96 -7.85 4.93 -2.32
CA LEU A 96 -9.25 5.03 -1.89
C LEU A 96 -9.68 6.48 -1.73
N LYS A 97 -10.86 6.86 -2.28
CA LYS A 97 -11.61 8.08 -1.93
C LYS A 97 -13.02 7.69 -1.46
N ASN A 98 -13.63 8.51 -0.62
CA ASN A 98 -14.93 8.25 0.03
C ASN A 98 -14.95 7.01 0.92
N ALA A 99 -13.78 6.56 1.35
CA ALA A 99 -13.56 5.52 2.33
C ALA A 99 -12.19 5.71 2.98
N PHE A 100 -12.03 5.20 4.20
CA PHE A 100 -10.77 5.20 4.91
C PHE A 100 -10.23 3.76 5.02
N PRO A 101 -8.92 3.56 5.18
CA PRO A 101 -8.36 2.24 5.37
C PRO A 101 -9.05 1.41 6.46
N ILE A 102 -9.46 2.03 7.56
CA ILE A 102 -10.17 1.36 8.66
C ILE A 102 -11.45 0.65 8.22
N ASN A 103 -12.10 1.11 7.14
CA ASN A 103 -13.33 0.51 6.63
C ASN A 103 -13.06 -0.81 5.90
N VAL A 104 -11.90 -0.97 5.28
CA VAL A 104 -11.60 -2.07 4.35
C VAL A 104 -10.37 -2.90 4.73
N LEU A 105 -9.52 -2.42 5.64
CA LEU A 105 -8.22 -3.03 5.92
C LEU A 105 -8.32 -4.47 6.43
N ASN A 106 -9.27 -4.76 7.33
CA ASN A 106 -9.45 -6.12 7.83
C ASN A 106 -9.86 -7.11 6.72
N PRO A 107 -10.88 -6.81 5.90
CA PRO A 107 -11.21 -7.64 4.74
C PRO A 107 -10.05 -7.80 3.75
N VAL A 108 -9.30 -6.73 3.48
CA VAL A 108 -8.08 -6.81 2.62
C VAL A 108 -7.05 -7.78 3.22
N LYS A 109 -6.79 -7.71 4.53
CA LYS A 109 -5.88 -8.65 5.22
C LYS A 109 -6.39 -10.09 5.25
N MET A 110 -7.70 -10.29 5.14
CA MET A 110 -8.33 -11.61 5.10
C MET A 110 -8.39 -12.21 3.70
N CYS A 111 -8.03 -11.44 2.67
CA CYS A 111 -7.88 -11.98 1.32
C CYS A 111 -6.76 -13.04 1.31
N PRO A 112 -7.03 -14.28 0.87
CA PRO A 112 -6.09 -15.39 0.98
C PRO A 112 -4.72 -15.14 0.33
N GLU A 113 -4.68 -14.31 -0.71
CA GLU A 113 -3.47 -13.99 -1.43
C GLU A 113 -2.60 -12.94 -0.73
N VAL A 114 -3.16 -12.15 0.19
CA VAL A 114 -2.44 -11.06 0.86
C VAL A 114 -1.50 -11.61 1.92
N CYS A 115 -0.21 -11.42 1.70
CA CYS A 115 0.86 -11.86 2.60
C CYS A 115 1.13 -10.87 3.73
N ARG A 116 1.09 -9.56 3.40
CA ARG A 116 1.36 -8.47 4.36
C ARG A 116 0.85 -7.12 3.89
N ILE A 117 0.68 -6.21 4.85
CA ILE A 117 0.47 -4.78 4.62
C ILE A 117 1.70 -4.03 5.12
N PHE A 118 2.24 -3.12 4.31
CA PHE A 118 3.35 -2.25 4.69
C PHE A 118 2.86 -0.96 5.38
N CYS A 119 1.82 -0.32 4.82
CA CYS A 119 1.15 0.82 5.43
C CYS A 119 -0.31 0.95 4.95
N ALA A 120 -1.08 1.73 5.71
CA ALA A 120 -2.46 2.10 5.40
C ALA A 120 -2.70 3.51 5.95
N THR A 121 -2.68 4.56 5.09
CA THR A 121 -2.56 5.95 5.53
C THR A 121 -3.12 6.95 4.53
N ALA A 122 -3.34 8.18 4.98
CA ALA A 122 -3.59 9.37 4.16
C ALA A 122 -2.36 10.29 4.07
N ASN A 123 -1.28 9.95 4.75
CA ASN A 123 -0.05 10.75 4.77
C ASN A 123 0.76 10.56 3.48
N PRO A 124 1.69 11.47 3.16
CA PRO A 124 2.75 11.20 2.20
C PRO A 124 3.53 9.95 2.60
N VAL A 125 3.87 9.12 1.63
CA VAL A 125 4.59 7.85 1.84
C VAL A 125 5.83 7.80 0.96
N GLU A 126 6.96 7.52 1.58
CA GLU A 126 8.19 7.14 0.91
C GLU A 126 8.47 5.65 1.16
N VAL A 127 8.89 4.94 0.13
CA VAL A 127 9.17 3.49 0.21
C VAL A 127 10.66 3.26 0.04
N ILE A 128 11.26 2.58 1.02
CA ILE A 128 12.67 2.18 0.98
C ILE A 128 12.76 0.85 0.24
N LEU A 129 13.49 0.84 -0.85
CA LEU A 129 13.65 -0.28 -1.76
C LEU A 129 15.09 -0.81 -1.73
N ALA A 130 15.23 -2.13 -1.76
CA ALA A 130 16.48 -2.79 -2.14
C ALA A 130 16.37 -3.20 -3.61
N GLU A 131 17.34 -2.80 -4.43
CA GLU A 131 17.46 -3.22 -5.83
C GLU A 131 18.63 -4.19 -5.99
N THR A 132 18.39 -5.28 -6.70
CA THR A 132 19.37 -6.32 -7.04
C THR A 132 19.31 -6.61 -8.53
N ALA A 133 20.22 -7.43 -9.04
CA ALA A 133 20.16 -7.89 -10.43
C ALA A 133 18.87 -8.68 -10.77
N GLN A 134 18.19 -9.24 -9.77
CA GLN A 134 16.93 -9.97 -9.96
C GLN A 134 15.71 -9.06 -10.02
N GLY A 135 15.71 -7.94 -9.28
CA GLY A 135 14.58 -7.05 -9.16
C GLY A 135 14.62 -6.24 -7.87
N ARG A 136 13.46 -5.70 -7.46
CA ARG A 136 13.32 -4.85 -6.27
C ARG A 136 12.47 -5.51 -5.20
N GLY A 137 12.82 -5.23 -3.93
CA GLY A 137 12.03 -5.58 -2.75
C GLY A 137 11.81 -4.38 -1.86
N ILE A 138 10.65 -4.32 -1.19
CA ILE A 138 10.34 -3.29 -0.19
C ILE A 138 10.97 -3.68 1.14
N LEU A 139 11.85 -2.83 1.67
CA LEU A 139 12.45 -2.99 3.00
C LEU A 139 11.56 -2.37 4.09
N GLY A 140 10.95 -1.24 3.79
CA GLY A 140 10.08 -0.51 4.71
C GLY A 140 9.47 0.72 4.09
N VAL A 141 8.69 1.44 4.90
CA VAL A 141 8.03 2.68 4.48
C VAL A 141 8.26 3.77 5.53
N VAL A 142 8.31 5.01 5.05
CA VAL A 142 8.21 6.21 5.88
C VAL A 142 6.80 6.76 5.67
N ASP A 143 5.98 6.70 6.73
CA ASP A 143 4.58 7.11 6.73
C ASP A 143 4.45 8.45 7.48
N GLY A 144 4.36 9.53 6.72
CA GLY A 144 4.24 10.88 7.25
C GLY A 144 5.49 11.35 8.00
N ALA A 145 5.28 12.21 9.01
CA ALA A 145 6.33 12.87 9.75
C ALA A 145 6.70 12.14 11.04
N SER A 146 7.95 12.32 11.47
CA SER A 146 8.41 11.83 12.77
C SER A 146 7.65 12.49 13.95
N PRO A 147 7.44 11.76 15.05
CA PRO A 147 6.83 12.30 16.26
C PRO A 147 7.60 13.51 16.78
N LYS A 148 6.86 14.55 17.21
CA LYS A 148 7.43 15.80 17.76
C LYS A 148 7.51 15.80 19.30
N GLY A 149 6.90 14.80 19.95
CA GLY A 149 6.87 14.70 21.42
C GLY A 149 5.81 13.71 21.89
N VAL A 150 5.59 13.71 23.19
CA VAL A 150 4.54 12.91 23.85
C VAL A 150 3.34 13.79 24.14
N GLU A 151 2.12 13.31 23.95
CA GLU A 151 0.90 14.06 24.24
C GLU A 151 0.81 14.42 25.74
N ASP A 152 0.37 15.63 26.00
CA ASP A 152 -0.03 16.12 27.33
C ASP A 152 -1.53 15.92 27.58
N ASP A 153 -2.06 16.51 28.66
CA ASP A 153 -3.49 16.42 29.00
C ASP A 153 -4.38 17.08 27.94
N ALA A 154 -3.93 18.18 27.35
CA ALA A 154 -4.65 18.83 26.24
C ALA A 154 -4.70 17.94 25.00
N GLY A 155 -3.59 17.31 24.67
CA GLY A 155 -3.51 16.34 23.57
C GLY A 155 -4.42 15.12 23.79
N ARG A 156 -4.49 14.60 25.01
CA ARG A 156 -5.42 13.52 25.39
C ARG A 156 -6.88 13.93 25.21
N THR A 157 -7.22 15.14 25.68
CA THR A 157 -8.57 15.69 25.52
C THR A 157 -8.93 15.83 24.04
N TRP A 158 -8.07 16.43 23.24
CA TRP A 158 -8.26 16.57 21.80
C TRP A 158 -8.49 15.22 21.11
N ARG A 159 -7.63 14.22 21.40
CA ARG A 159 -7.76 12.86 20.82
C ARG A 159 -9.09 12.20 21.22
N HIS A 160 -9.55 12.39 22.44
CA HIS A 160 -10.83 11.88 22.93
C HIS A 160 -12.00 12.51 22.18
N GLU A 161 -11.96 13.81 21.94
CA GLU A 161 -13.02 14.57 21.25
C GLU A 161 -13.07 14.23 19.76
N ILE A 162 -11.91 14.20 19.07
CA ILE A 162 -11.85 13.94 17.63
C ILE A 162 -12.36 12.54 17.26
N LEU A 163 -12.08 11.52 18.10
CA LEU A 163 -12.57 10.16 17.87
C LEU A 163 -14.09 10.06 17.97
N ARG A 164 -14.72 10.86 18.85
CA ARG A 164 -16.18 10.96 18.97
C ARG A 164 -16.79 11.73 17.82
N LYS A 165 -16.17 12.85 17.44
CA LYS A 165 -16.57 13.65 16.28
C LYS A 165 -16.58 12.81 14.99
N PHE A 166 -15.63 11.90 14.83
CA PHE A 166 -15.59 10.96 13.69
C PHE A 166 -16.52 9.76 13.85
N GLY A 167 -17.17 9.59 15.00
CA GLY A 167 -18.09 8.47 15.24
C GLY A 167 -17.42 7.13 15.54
N TYR A 168 -16.11 7.09 15.77
CA TYR A 168 -15.39 5.87 16.11
C TYR A 168 -15.51 5.48 17.59
N LYS A 169 -15.93 6.41 18.43
CA LYS A 169 -16.17 6.20 19.88
C LYS A 169 -17.47 6.90 20.29
N LYS A 170 -18.13 6.37 21.33
CA LYS A 170 -19.32 6.95 21.98
C LYS A 170 -18.93 7.79 23.19
#